data_7cef4d27a2c70b2826c7ed4a5265f23f
#
_entry.id   7cef4d27a2c70b2826c7ed4a5265f23f
#
_cell.length_a   1.000
_cell.length_b   1.000
_cell.length_c   1.000
_cell.angle_alpha   90.00
_cell.angle_beta   90.00
_cell.angle_gamma   90.00
#
_symmetry.space_group_name_H-M   'P 1'
#
loop_
_entity.id
_entity.type
_entity.pdbx_description
1 polymer ?
#
loop_
_entity_poly.entity_id
_entity_poly.type
_entity_poly.pdbx_seq_one_letter_code
_entity_poly.pdbx_strand_id
1 'polypeptide(L)'
;NVDVKPWLGSWMKDNVNLQTAKFTLEAWMDVKEGDIAGGNIWLKQGGASWAGKSAAHQLSVDNLMARVERSEAGWNLAIPSTNITLDGKTWPKGSLSLAWIAPQDVGGKGNTRGDELRVRATNMELESFTGLLPIAEKISPDIGDIWTSLQPRGHIDVLALDIPLQQTENTRMQGRWKDVSWNQWKMLPGVEHFAGSITGSVAHGQLNAQILDAKMPYEGVFRAPLEIEHGAATLVWRKNASGFQLDGKNLDVKARSVWAAGDFRYYQPEGGDPWLGILAGISTNNGADAWRYFPENLMGKELVDYLSGAIQGGEAENATLVYGGNPHLFPYLHNEGQFEVYVPLRNAKFAFQPGWPALENLNITLDFINDGLWMKSDEVKLGGVTGRNLTAIIPDYSKEKLLIDSDISGPGSAVGPYFKETPLKDSLSAALDELQIGGDVNARLHLDIPFNGDMTTASGDVQLHNNTLLIKPLSSTLNNLTGKFSFVNGDLKSEPLKATWFNQPVGIDFNTKTGEKDYKIGVNLLGD
;
A
#
# COMPACT_ATOMS: atom_id res chain seq x y z
N ASN A 1 42.47 -37.95 10.98
CA ASN A 1 41.39 -37.28 11.71
C ASN A 1 42.02 -36.28 12.71
N VAL A 2 41.79 -35.02 12.51
CA VAL A 2 42.31 -33.94 13.36
C VAL A 2 41.11 -33.30 14.09
N ASP A 3 41.22 -33.17 15.40
CA ASP A 3 40.26 -32.40 16.21
C ASP A 3 40.73 -30.95 16.24
N VAL A 4 40.00 -30.07 15.55
CA VAL A 4 40.32 -28.64 15.51
C VAL A 4 39.58 -27.82 16.56
N LYS A 5 38.73 -28.45 17.39
CA LYS A 5 37.99 -27.81 18.48
C LYS A 5 38.90 -26.99 19.43
N PRO A 6 40.12 -27.49 19.84
CA PRO A 6 40.98 -26.71 20.70
C PRO A 6 41.42 -25.38 20.12
N TRP A 7 41.54 -25.28 18.79
CA TRP A 7 41.98 -24.05 18.11
C TRP A 7 40.81 -23.09 17.84
N LEU A 8 39.67 -23.62 17.44
CA LEU A 8 38.47 -22.82 17.18
C LEU A 8 37.74 -22.42 18.48
N GLY A 9 37.84 -23.24 19.53
CA GLY A 9 37.16 -23.02 20.78
C GLY A 9 37.52 -21.73 21.50
N SER A 10 38.77 -21.26 21.37
CA SER A 10 39.17 -19.98 21.96
C SER A 10 38.58 -18.77 21.25
N TRP A 11 38.32 -18.87 19.96
CA TRP A 11 37.72 -17.80 19.16
C TRP A 11 36.20 -17.78 19.24
N MET A 12 35.56 -18.95 19.46
CA MET A 12 34.09 -19.12 19.48
C MET A 12 33.50 -19.06 20.91
N LYS A 13 34.30 -18.84 21.96
CA LYS A 13 33.99 -19.13 23.36
C LYS A 13 32.77 -18.44 23.97
N ASP A 14 32.39 -17.27 23.50
CA ASP A 14 31.38 -16.46 24.21
C ASP A 14 29.95 -16.57 23.67
N ASN A 15 29.74 -17.04 22.43
CA ASN A 15 28.40 -17.11 21.83
C ASN A 15 28.09 -18.46 21.18
N VAL A 16 29.08 -19.31 20.94
CA VAL A 16 28.90 -20.60 20.28
C VAL A 16 29.57 -21.69 21.10
N ASN A 17 28.76 -22.57 21.68
CA ASN A 17 29.27 -23.75 22.37
C ASN A 17 29.64 -24.82 21.34
N LEU A 18 30.90 -24.80 20.87
CA LEU A 18 31.42 -25.80 19.95
C LEU A 18 31.51 -27.15 20.62
N GLN A 19 30.69 -28.12 20.20
CA GLN A 19 30.63 -29.46 20.77
C GLN A 19 31.66 -30.38 20.15
N THR A 20 31.72 -30.44 18.83
CA THR A 20 32.65 -31.25 18.06
C THR A 20 33.22 -30.47 16.88
N ALA A 21 34.45 -30.77 16.48
CA ALA A 21 35.05 -30.28 15.24
C ALA A 21 36.15 -31.25 14.77
N LYS A 22 35.76 -32.28 14.02
CA LYS A 22 36.66 -33.33 13.57
C LYS A 22 36.66 -33.42 12.05
N PHE A 23 37.86 -33.36 11.47
CA PHE A 23 38.03 -33.40 10.03
C PHE A 23 39.17 -34.36 9.64
N THR A 24 38.98 -35.07 8.54
CA THR A 24 40.06 -35.74 7.82
C THR A 24 40.59 -34.72 6.80
N LEU A 25 41.80 -34.28 7.01
CA LEU A 25 42.40 -33.24 6.16
C LEU A 25 43.78 -33.65 5.67
N GLU A 26 44.14 -33.15 4.51
CA GLU A 26 45.50 -33.11 3.98
C GLU A 26 45.87 -31.64 3.75
N ALA A 27 47.08 -31.24 4.09
CA ALA A 27 47.56 -29.89 3.90
C ALA A 27 48.95 -29.90 3.27
N TRP A 28 49.15 -29.09 2.27
CA TRP A 28 50.44 -28.79 1.64
C TRP A 28 50.72 -27.31 1.89
N MET A 29 51.89 -27.02 2.47
CA MET A 29 52.27 -25.67 2.81
C MET A 29 53.50 -25.26 2.04
N ASP A 30 53.49 -24.09 1.46
CA ASP A 30 54.63 -23.44 0.82
C ASP A 30 55.32 -22.57 1.86
N VAL A 31 56.61 -22.87 2.11
CA VAL A 31 57.46 -22.12 3.05
C VAL A 31 58.52 -21.39 2.26
N LYS A 32 58.63 -20.08 2.48
CA LYS A 32 59.65 -19.21 1.93
C LYS A 32 60.36 -18.49 3.08
N GLU A 33 61.70 -18.56 3.10
CA GLU A 33 62.54 -17.91 4.09
C GLU A 33 62.17 -18.18 5.57
N GLY A 34 61.61 -19.39 5.80
CA GLY A 34 61.16 -19.82 7.14
C GLY A 34 59.70 -19.46 7.51
N ASP A 35 59.03 -18.65 6.69
CA ASP A 35 57.64 -18.25 6.88
C ASP A 35 56.69 -19.01 5.94
N ILE A 36 55.45 -19.20 6.38
CA ILE A 36 54.37 -19.81 5.54
C ILE A 36 53.98 -18.76 4.49
N ALA A 37 54.24 -19.07 3.22
CA ALA A 37 53.89 -18.24 2.07
C ALA A 37 52.50 -18.58 1.50
N GLY A 38 52.00 -19.79 1.79
CA GLY A 38 50.68 -20.25 1.33
C GLY A 38 50.53 -21.74 1.52
N GLY A 39 49.44 -22.28 0.94
CA GLY A 39 49.21 -23.71 0.97
C GLY A 39 47.81 -24.08 0.50
N ASN A 40 47.61 -25.39 0.32
CA ASN A 40 46.31 -25.96 0.03
C ASN A 40 45.86 -26.86 1.19
N ILE A 41 44.65 -26.72 1.61
CA ILE A 41 44.01 -27.54 2.65
C ILE A 41 42.86 -28.30 1.99
N TRP A 42 42.95 -29.59 2.03
CA TRP A 42 41.91 -30.47 1.49
C TRP A 42 41.18 -31.16 2.66
N LEU A 43 39.94 -30.72 2.92
CA LEU A 43 39.05 -31.37 3.88
C LEU A 43 38.29 -32.49 3.15
N LYS A 44 38.75 -33.72 3.30
CA LYS A 44 38.20 -34.88 2.61
C LYS A 44 36.83 -35.26 3.15
N GLN A 45 36.68 -35.25 4.47
CA GLN A 45 35.46 -35.56 5.16
C GLN A 45 35.55 -35.04 6.60
N GLY A 46 34.43 -34.60 7.17
CA GLY A 46 34.36 -34.21 8.55
C GLY A 46 33.20 -33.28 8.85
N GLY A 47 33.17 -32.80 10.08
CA GLY A 47 32.13 -31.88 10.47
C GLY A 47 32.40 -31.23 11.82
N ALA A 48 31.59 -30.25 12.10
CA ALA A 48 31.54 -29.53 13.35
C ALA A 48 30.09 -29.43 13.84
N SER A 49 29.90 -29.48 15.14
CA SER A 49 28.60 -29.21 15.75
C SER A 49 28.73 -28.20 16.88
N TRP A 50 27.73 -27.35 16.99
CA TRP A 50 27.65 -26.31 18.02
C TRP A 50 26.22 -26.10 18.49
N ALA A 51 26.07 -25.60 19.70
CA ALA A 51 24.78 -25.19 20.23
C ALA A 51 24.58 -23.69 20.00
N GLY A 52 23.52 -23.32 19.29
CA GLY A 52 23.01 -21.96 19.25
C GLY A 52 22.05 -21.67 20.41
N LYS A 53 21.46 -20.48 20.46
CA LYS A 53 20.51 -20.09 21.52
C LYS A 53 19.24 -20.93 21.52
N SER A 54 18.76 -21.38 20.37
CA SER A 54 17.48 -22.09 20.19
C SER A 54 17.61 -23.49 19.60
N ALA A 55 18.72 -23.85 18.98
CA ALA A 55 18.90 -25.15 18.34
C ALA A 55 20.38 -25.56 18.30
N ALA A 56 20.63 -26.88 18.15
CA ALA A 56 21.94 -27.40 17.82
C ALA A 56 22.14 -27.36 16.29
N HIS A 57 23.32 -26.96 15.86
CA HIS A 57 23.69 -26.86 14.46
C HIS A 57 24.78 -27.87 14.12
N GLN A 58 24.74 -28.40 12.90
CA GLN A 58 25.71 -29.36 12.40
C GLN A 58 26.19 -29.00 11.01
N LEU A 59 27.48 -28.76 10.88
CA LEU A 59 28.18 -28.62 9.61
C LEU A 59 28.81 -29.94 9.22
N SER A 60 28.63 -30.39 8.00
CA SER A 60 29.42 -31.46 7.38
C SER A 60 30.06 -30.95 6.10
N VAL A 61 31.26 -31.43 5.86
CA VAL A 61 32.05 -31.15 4.67
C VAL A 61 32.41 -32.46 4.00
N ASP A 62 32.29 -32.47 2.68
CA ASP A 62 32.74 -33.57 1.86
C ASP A 62 33.53 -33.01 0.68
N ASN A 63 34.84 -33.35 0.65
CA ASN A 63 35.74 -32.96 -0.44
C ASN A 63 35.83 -31.43 -0.67
N LEU A 64 36.04 -30.66 0.41
CA LEU A 64 36.23 -29.20 0.35
C LEU A 64 37.71 -28.86 0.21
N MET A 65 38.07 -28.12 -0.84
CA MET A 65 39.43 -27.58 -1.00
C MET A 65 39.45 -26.10 -0.63
N ALA A 66 40.40 -25.72 0.19
CA ALA A 66 40.71 -24.34 0.53
C ALA A 66 42.16 -24.02 0.16
N ARG A 67 42.41 -22.89 -0.48
CA ARG A 67 43.73 -22.37 -0.82
C ARG A 67 43.98 -21.11 0.01
N VAL A 68 45.13 -21.11 0.67
CA VAL A 68 45.60 -19.96 1.44
C VAL A 68 46.86 -19.40 0.80
N GLU A 69 46.90 -18.11 0.55
CA GLU A 69 48.06 -17.43 -0.04
C GLU A 69 48.38 -16.17 0.78
N ARG A 70 49.66 -15.99 1.06
CA ARG A 70 50.19 -14.75 1.62
C ARG A 70 50.75 -13.89 0.50
N SER A 71 50.36 -12.63 0.45
CA SER A 71 50.94 -11.62 -0.42
C SER A 71 51.56 -10.51 0.42
N GLU A 72 52.28 -9.59 -0.19
CA GLU A 72 52.79 -8.37 0.49
C GLU A 72 51.63 -7.53 1.07
N ALA A 73 50.43 -7.65 0.47
CA ALA A 73 49.25 -6.91 0.91
C ALA A 73 48.47 -7.60 2.05
N GLY A 74 48.72 -8.88 2.37
CA GLY A 74 47.99 -9.61 3.40
C GLY A 74 47.75 -11.07 3.06
N TRP A 75 46.60 -11.61 3.46
CA TRP A 75 46.22 -13.01 3.30
C TRP A 75 44.96 -13.16 2.44
N ASN A 76 44.97 -14.19 1.61
CA ASN A 76 43.81 -14.60 0.83
C ASN A 76 43.47 -16.09 1.11
N LEU A 77 42.18 -16.35 1.41
CA LEU A 77 41.60 -17.69 1.50
C LEU A 77 40.62 -17.84 0.34
N ALA A 78 40.82 -18.86 -0.50
CA ALA A 78 39.92 -19.17 -1.61
C ALA A 78 39.37 -20.57 -1.46
N ILE A 79 38.07 -20.72 -1.57
CA ILE A 79 37.30 -21.98 -1.62
C ILE A 79 36.62 -22.04 -2.98
N PRO A 80 37.20 -22.73 -3.98
CA PRO A 80 36.66 -22.73 -5.36
C PRO A 80 35.31 -23.40 -5.49
N SER A 81 34.98 -24.31 -4.58
CA SER A 81 33.69 -25.01 -4.56
C SER A 81 33.26 -25.31 -3.13
N THR A 82 32.12 -24.75 -2.73
CA THR A 82 31.52 -24.95 -1.42
C THR A 82 30.78 -26.29 -1.35
N ASN A 83 31.48 -27.37 -1.03
CA ASN A 83 30.87 -28.67 -0.76
C ASN A 83 30.55 -28.80 0.73
N ILE A 84 29.50 -28.11 1.16
CA ILE A 84 29.11 -27.97 2.58
C ILE A 84 27.65 -28.38 2.72
N THR A 85 27.35 -29.13 3.78
CA THR A 85 25.98 -29.37 4.25
C THR A 85 25.85 -28.81 5.66
N LEU A 86 24.89 -27.91 5.84
CA LEU A 86 24.59 -27.30 7.13
C LEU A 86 23.16 -27.66 7.53
N ASP A 87 23.00 -28.23 8.72
CA ASP A 87 21.71 -28.68 9.27
C ASP A 87 20.91 -29.58 8.30
N GLY A 88 21.64 -30.47 7.61
CA GLY A 88 21.05 -31.38 6.62
C GLY A 88 20.75 -30.78 5.25
N LYS A 89 20.98 -29.48 5.03
CA LYS A 89 20.81 -28.81 3.75
C LYS A 89 22.17 -28.66 3.05
N THR A 90 22.29 -29.24 1.88
CA THR A 90 23.50 -29.11 1.06
C THR A 90 23.50 -27.76 0.36
N TRP A 91 24.58 -27.01 0.51
CA TRP A 91 24.76 -25.75 -0.17
C TRP A 91 24.97 -25.94 -1.66
N PRO A 92 24.49 -25.01 -2.49
CA PRO A 92 24.80 -25.05 -3.90
C PRO A 92 26.31 -24.89 -4.13
N LYS A 93 26.81 -25.51 -5.20
CA LYS A 93 28.22 -25.39 -5.55
C LYS A 93 28.54 -23.95 -5.98
N GLY A 94 29.01 -23.16 -5.04
CA GLY A 94 29.48 -21.80 -5.23
C GLY A 94 30.96 -21.67 -4.93
N SER A 95 31.47 -20.46 -5.01
CA SER A 95 32.85 -20.11 -4.59
C SER A 95 32.81 -19.11 -3.45
N LEU A 96 33.80 -19.16 -2.58
CA LEU A 96 34.02 -18.19 -1.52
C LEU A 96 35.49 -17.76 -1.54
N SER A 97 35.75 -16.45 -1.50
CA SER A 97 37.08 -15.90 -1.29
C SER A 97 37.01 -14.82 -0.21
N LEU A 98 37.94 -14.93 0.74
CA LEU A 98 38.15 -13.95 1.82
C LEU A 98 39.57 -13.45 1.72
N ALA A 99 39.77 -12.14 1.54
CA ALA A 99 41.09 -11.53 1.57
C ALA A 99 41.15 -10.49 2.68
N TRP A 100 42.10 -10.67 3.57
CA TRP A 100 42.47 -9.64 4.54
C TRP A 100 43.66 -8.85 3.97
N ILE A 101 43.46 -7.54 3.79
CA ILE A 101 44.48 -6.62 3.30
C ILE A 101 45.04 -5.87 4.53
N ALA A 102 46.31 -6.04 4.78
CA ALA A 102 47.00 -5.36 5.89
C ALA A 102 47.03 -3.84 5.70
N PRO A 103 47.17 -3.07 6.79
CA PRO A 103 47.35 -1.63 6.70
C PRO A 103 48.56 -1.27 5.80
N GLN A 104 48.35 -0.34 4.90
CA GLN A 104 49.39 0.10 3.96
C GLN A 104 49.64 1.60 4.08
N ASP A 105 50.90 2.02 4.01
CA ASP A 105 51.26 3.41 3.93
C ASP A 105 51.04 3.93 2.50
N VAL A 106 50.03 4.76 2.31
CA VAL A 106 49.69 5.28 0.99
C VAL A 106 50.26 6.70 0.86
N GLY A 107 51.46 6.78 0.34
CA GLY A 107 52.00 8.04 -0.22
C GLY A 107 52.59 9.05 0.77
N GLY A 108 53.43 8.66 1.71
CA GLY A 108 54.32 9.54 2.50
C GLY A 108 53.62 10.74 3.15
N LYS A 109 53.52 10.74 4.45
CA LYS A 109 53.01 11.70 5.42
C LYS A 109 51.89 11.14 6.30
N GLY A 110 52.03 9.89 6.78
CA GLY A 110 51.14 9.36 7.81
C GLY A 110 49.68 9.07 7.32
N ASN A 111 49.50 8.91 6.03
CA ASN A 111 48.20 8.51 5.46
C ASN A 111 48.19 6.99 5.34
N THR A 112 47.90 6.30 6.45
CA THR A 112 47.80 4.85 6.51
C THR A 112 46.37 4.45 6.09
N ARG A 113 46.25 3.70 5.00
CA ARG A 113 45.01 2.96 4.73
C ARG A 113 44.91 1.86 5.78
N GLY A 114 43.82 1.84 6.55
CA GLY A 114 43.51 0.79 7.51
C GLY A 114 43.35 -0.58 6.85
N ASP A 115 43.28 -1.60 7.65
CA ASP A 115 42.99 -2.96 7.19
C ASP A 115 41.61 -3.10 6.55
N GLU A 116 41.52 -3.96 5.55
CA GLU A 116 40.31 -4.19 4.77
C GLU A 116 40.05 -5.71 4.64
N LEU A 117 38.81 -6.12 4.90
CA LEU A 117 38.35 -7.48 4.59
C LEU A 117 37.56 -7.47 3.25
N ARG A 118 38.02 -8.24 2.28
CA ARG A 118 37.29 -8.48 1.03
C ARG A 118 36.61 -9.82 1.05
N VAL A 119 35.32 -9.81 0.76
CA VAL A 119 34.49 -11.02 0.63
C VAL A 119 34.01 -11.13 -0.82
N ARG A 120 34.23 -12.26 -1.43
CA ARG A 120 33.68 -12.59 -2.76
C ARG A 120 33.01 -13.95 -2.66
N ALA A 121 31.74 -14.02 -3.04
CA ALA A 121 30.99 -15.25 -2.98
C ALA A 121 30.05 -15.37 -4.17
N THR A 122 29.82 -16.59 -4.60
CA THR A 122 28.88 -16.89 -5.69
C THR A 122 27.98 -18.06 -5.32
N ASN A 123 26.77 -18.04 -5.87
CA ASN A 123 25.83 -19.16 -5.82
C ASN A 123 25.50 -19.60 -4.37
N MET A 124 24.86 -18.72 -3.60
CA MET A 124 24.53 -18.96 -2.18
C MET A 124 23.03 -18.97 -1.98
N GLU A 125 22.57 -19.81 -1.05
CA GLU A 125 21.19 -19.83 -0.57
C GLU A 125 21.08 -19.08 0.78
N LEU A 126 20.19 -18.08 0.87
CA LEU A 126 20.05 -17.24 2.06
C LEU A 126 19.67 -18.04 3.30
N GLU A 127 18.69 -18.90 3.20
CA GLU A 127 18.24 -19.72 4.32
C GLU A 127 19.32 -20.62 4.93
N SER A 128 20.35 -20.93 4.15
CA SER A 128 21.50 -21.73 4.61
C SER A 128 22.37 -20.99 5.62
N PHE A 129 22.27 -19.67 5.71
CA PHE A 129 23.01 -18.88 6.70
C PHE A 129 22.41 -18.92 8.10
N THR A 130 21.18 -19.43 8.27
CA THR A 130 20.50 -19.48 9.58
C THR A 130 21.34 -20.20 10.65
N GLY A 131 22.02 -21.30 10.29
CA GLY A 131 22.91 -22.02 11.20
C GLY A 131 24.19 -21.24 11.60
N LEU A 132 24.55 -20.20 10.85
CA LEU A 132 25.71 -19.34 11.13
C LEU A 132 25.36 -18.10 11.94
N LEU A 133 24.09 -17.86 12.26
CA LEU A 133 23.66 -16.69 13.03
C LEU A 133 24.38 -16.54 14.37
N PRO A 134 24.62 -17.61 15.17
CA PRO A 134 25.35 -17.47 16.41
C PRO A 134 26.77 -16.87 16.24
N ILE A 135 27.36 -17.00 15.06
CA ILE A 135 28.65 -16.41 14.73
C ILE A 135 28.46 -14.94 14.30
N ALA A 136 27.44 -14.65 13.50
CA ALA A 136 27.12 -13.31 13.00
C ALA A 136 26.69 -12.36 14.15
N GLU A 137 26.00 -12.86 15.16
CA GLU A 137 25.59 -12.10 16.37
C GLU A 137 26.79 -11.55 17.17
N LYS A 138 27.99 -12.12 17.02
CA LYS A 138 29.21 -11.54 17.60
C LYS A 138 29.62 -10.22 16.93
N ILE A 139 29.29 -10.09 15.65
CA ILE A 139 29.64 -8.88 14.86
C ILE A 139 28.55 -7.82 15.09
N SER A 140 27.28 -8.23 15.08
CA SER A 140 26.13 -7.35 15.34
C SER A 140 25.07 -8.12 16.13
N PRO A 141 24.83 -7.79 17.42
CA PRO A 141 23.87 -8.50 18.26
C PRO A 141 22.43 -8.53 17.70
N ASP A 142 22.04 -7.48 16.97
CA ASP A 142 20.68 -7.33 16.43
C ASP A 142 20.43 -8.20 15.19
N ILE A 143 21.49 -8.74 14.58
CA ILE A 143 21.36 -9.47 13.28
C ILE A 143 20.51 -10.74 13.43
N GLY A 144 20.61 -11.40 14.56
CA GLY A 144 19.84 -12.61 14.85
C GLY A 144 18.34 -12.34 14.93
N ASP A 145 17.94 -11.28 15.62
CA ASP A 145 16.53 -10.90 15.77
C ASP A 145 15.94 -10.43 14.43
N ILE A 146 16.69 -9.64 13.67
CA ILE A 146 16.30 -9.19 12.32
C ILE A 146 16.13 -10.40 11.39
N TRP A 147 17.10 -11.29 11.34
CA TRP A 147 17.07 -12.48 10.50
C TRP A 147 15.90 -13.42 10.85
N THR A 148 15.70 -13.65 12.15
CA THR A 148 14.60 -14.51 12.63
C THR A 148 13.23 -13.91 12.30
N SER A 149 13.10 -12.59 12.32
CA SER A 149 11.87 -11.90 11.98
C SER A 149 11.62 -11.90 10.47
N LEU A 150 12.62 -11.58 9.67
CA LEU A 150 12.52 -11.53 8.20
C LEU A 150 12.43 -12.92 7.58
N GLN A 151 13.10 -13.92 8.15
CA GLN A 151 13.24 -15.28 7.59
C GLN A 151 13.59 -15.26 6.09
N PRO A 152 14.68 -14.60 5.70
CA PRO A 152 15.00 -14.42 4.29
C PRO A 152 15.32 -15.76 3.63
N ARG A 153 14.83 -15.93 2.42
CA ARG A 153 14.99 -17.12 1.56
C ARG A 153 15.34 -16.68 0.16
N GLY A 154 16.01 -17.53 -0.57
CA GLY A 154 16.28 -17.30 -1.98
C GLY A 154 17.76 -17.31 -2.32
N HIS A 155 18.07 -16.97 -3.56
CA HIS A 155 19.35 -17.22 -4.18
C HIS A 155 20.14 -15.94 -4.44
N ILE A 156 21.41 -15.92 -3.98
CA ILE A 156 22.39 -14.89 -4.30
C ILE A 156 23.34 -15.43 -5.36
N ASP A 157 23.30 -14.85 -6.56
CA ASP A 157 24.19 -15.23 -7.67
C ASP A 157 25.64 -14.79 -7.40
N VAL A 158 25.81 -13.54 -6.95
CA VAL A 158 27.11 -12.90 -6.70
C VAL A 158 26.99 -11.96 -5.51
N LEU A 159 28.00 -12.01 -4.64
CA LEU A 159 28.21 -11.04 -3.57
C LEU A 159 29.67 -10.63 -3.52
N ALA A 160 29.94 -9.33 -3.54
CA ALA A 160 31.24 -8.73 -3.34
C ALA A 160 31.14 -7.64 -2.29
N LEU A 161 31.93 -7.75 -1.23
CA LEU A 161 32.03 -6.77 -0.17
C LEU A 161 33.50 -6.38 0.02
N ASP A 162 33.78 -5.07 0.17
CA ASP A 162 35.06 -4.53 0.60
C ASP A 162 34.80 -3.74 1.89
N ILE A 163 35.25 -4.29 3.00
CA ILE A 163 34.91 -3.85 4.36
C ILE A 163 36.17 -3.24 5.01
N PRO A 164 36.33 -1.91 5.07
CA PRO A 164 37.34 -1.27 5.88
C PRO A 164 37.07 -1.54 7.37
N LEU A 165 37.95 -2.30 8.06
CA LEU A 165 37.62 -2.80 9.42
C LEU A 165 37.59 -1.68 10.48
N GLN A 166 38.25 -0.54 10.21
CA GLN A 166 38.23 0.63 11.09
C GLN A 166 37.15 1.65 10.77
N GLN A 167 36.51 1.53 9.59
CA GLN A 167 35.48 2.44 9.08
C GLN A 167 34.43 1.63 8.30
N THR A 168 33.72 0.77 9.00
CA THR A 168 32.76 -0.17 8.39
C THR A 168 31.61 0.53 7.65
N GLU A 169 31.32 1.79 7.98
CA GLU A 169 30.37 2.64 7.27
C GLU A 169 30.79 2.94 5.81
N ASN A 170 32.06 2.78 5.47
CA ASN A 170 32.61 2.94 4.13
C ASN A 170 32.63 1.61 3.32
N THR A 171 31.97 0.57 3.84
CA THR A 171 31.84 -0.72 3.14
C THR A 171 31.28 -0.50 1.74
N ARG A 172 32.00 -1.02 0.74
CA ARG A 172 31.55 -1.08 -0.65
C ARG A 172 30.92 -2.44 -0.91
N MET A 173 29.83 -2.44 -1.67
CA MET A 173 29.08 -3.63 -1.96
C MET A 173 28.68 -3.72 -3.43
N GLN A 174 28.68 -4.95 -3.94
CA GLN A 174 28.10 -5.30 -5.21
C GLN A 174 27.44 -6.67 -5.05
N GLY A 175 26.19 -6.79 -5.51
CA GLY A 175 25.45 -8.03 -5.40
C GLY A 175 24.43 -8.19 -6.51
N ARG A 176 24.06 -9.43 -6.77
CA ARG A 176 22.95 -9.80 -7.63
C ARG A 176 22.28 -11.04 -7.06
N TRP A 177 20.98 -11.01 -7.04
CA TRP A 177 20.15 -12.08 -6.51
C TRP A 177 18.90 -12.28 -7.34
N LYS A 178 18.25 -13.41 -7.15
CA LYS A 178 16.99 -13.79 -7.76
C LYS A 178 16.15 -14.59 -6.76
N ASP A 179 14.84 -14.50 -6.91
CA ASP A 179 13.89 -15.30 -6.12
C ASP A 179 14.06 -15.14 -4.59
N VAL A 180 14.42 -13.94 -4.16
CA VAL A 180 14.55 -13.61 -2.74
C VAL A 180 13.19 -13.28 -2.16
N SER A 181 12.90 -13.82 -0.99
CA SER A 181 11.65 -13.60 -0.26
C SER A 181 11.94 -13.32 1.20
N TRP A 182 11.12 -12.49 1.84
CA TRP A 182 11.16 -12.25 3.29
C TRP A 182 9.78 -11.93 3.84
N ASN A 183 9.60 -12.15 5.15
CA ASN A 183 8.38 -11.82 5.86
C ASN A 183 8.33 -10.33 6.20
N GLN A 184 7.12 -9.79 6.40
CA GLN A 184 6.95 -8.42 6.90
C GLN A 184 7.70 -8.21 8.22
N TRP A 185 8.39 -7.08 8.35
CA TRP A 185 9.06 -6.68 9.56
C TRP A 185 8.94 -5.16 9.79
N LYS A 186 8.26 -4.76 10.87
CA LYS A 186 7.95 -3.35 11.15
C LYS A 186 7.28 -2.68 9.94
N MET A 187 7.88 -1.60 9.42
CA MET A 187 7.39 -0.86 8.25
C MET A 187 7.84 -1.45 6.91
N LEU A 188 8.67 -2.49 6.91
CA LEU A 188 9.08 -3.17 5.69
C LEU A 188 8.03 -4.23 5.32
N PRO A 189 7.33 -4.11 4.19
CA PRO A 189 6.40 -5.14 3.74
C PRO A 189 7.13 -6.45 3.45
N GLY A 190 6.45 -7.57 3.61
CA GLY A 190 6.91 -8.84 3.10
C GLY A 190 6.96 -8.84 1.58
N VAL A 191 7.80 -9.66 0.99
CA VAL A 191 7.88 -9.81 -0.47
C VAL A 191 8.22 -11.24 -0.85
N GLU A 192 7.73 -11.67 -2.00
CA GLU A 192 8.08 -12.93 -2.66
C GLU A 192 8.72 -12.62 -4.02
N HIS A 193 9.56 -13.53 -4.50
CA HIS A 193 10.15 -13.49 -5.86
C HIS A 193 10.87 -12.18 -6.21
N PHE A 194 11.55 -11.60 -5.22
CA PHE A 194 12.33 -10.38 -5.40
C PHE A 194 13.68 -10.69 -6.07
N ALA A 195 13.92 -10.09 -7.21
CA ALA A 195 15.20 -10.13 -7.91
C ALA A 195 15.82 -8.73 -7.95
N GLY A 196 17.13 -8.66 -8.05
CA GLY A 196 17.78 -7.38 -8.16
C GLY A 196 19.29 -7.40 -8.19
N SER A 197 19.83 -6.20 -8.27
CA SER A 197 21.27 -5.96 -8.15
C SER A 197 21.55 -4.69 -7.38
N ILE A 198 22.60 -4.71 -6.59
CA ILE A 198 23.07 -3.58 -5.80
C ILE A 198 24.51 -3.25 -6.15
N THR A 199 24.85 -1.97 -6.19
CA THR A 199 26.22 -1.49 -6.31
C THR A 199 26.37 -0.19 -5.57
N GLY A 200 27.47 -0.01 -4.88
CA GLY A 200 27.76 1.22 -4.15
C GLY A 200 28.43 1.01 -2.81
N SER A 201 28.14 1.89 -1.88
CA SER A 201 28.57 1.85 -0.48
C SER A 201 27.39 2.13 0.44
N VAL A 202 27.62 2.08 1.75
CA VAL A 202 26.62 2.54 2.74
C VAL A 202 26.29 4.02 2.54
N ALA A 203 27.28 4.83 2.11
CA ALA A 203 27.11 6.26 1.90
C ALA A 203 26.40 6.62 0.60
N HIS A 204 26.55 5.84 -0.45
CA HIS A 204 25.88 6.08 -1.73
C HIS A 204 25.82 4.81 -2.56
N GLY A 205 24.78 4.63 -3.32
CA GLY A 205 24.66 3.46 -4.18
C GLY A 205 23.36 3.44 -4.96
N GLN A 206 23.22 2.35 -5.69
CA GLN A 206 22.04 2.07 -6.52
C GLN A 206 21.62 0.62 -6.32
N LEU A 207 20.31 0.42 -6.26
CA LEU A 207 19.63 -0.86 -6.25
C LEU A 207 18.66 -0.88 -7.44
N ASN A 208 18.79 -1.86 -8.32
CA ASN A 208 17.77 -2.18 -9.31
C ASN A 208 16.93 -3.32 -8.77
N ALA A 209 15.64 -3.07 -8.58
CA ALA A 209 14.67 -3.98 -7.99
C ALA A 209 13.72 -4.52 -9.07
N GLN A 210 13.39 -5.79 -8.99
CA GLN A 210 12.38 -6.44 -9.82
C GLN A 210 11.58 -7.43 -8.98
N ILE A 211 10.28 -7.46 -9.21
CA ILE A 211 9.32 -8.39 -8.59
C ILE A 211 8.50 -8.99 -9.72
N LEU A 212 8.25 -10.28 -9.68
CA LEU A 212 7.47 -10.98 -10.69
C LEU A 212 6.56 -12.01 -10.01
N ASP A 213 5.27 -11.99 -10.35
CA ASP A 213 4.24 -12.92 -9.85
C ASP A 213 4.29 -13.10 -8.32
N ALA A 214 4.31 -11.99 -7.59
CA ALA A 214 4.58 -11.96 -6.16
C ALA A 214 3.37 -11.53 -5.34
N LYS A 215 3.33 -11.99 -4.11
CA LYS A 215 2.47 -11.43 -3.07
C LYS A 215 3.31 -10.57 -2.12
N MET A 216 2.82 -9.37 -1.87
CA MET A 216 3.41 -8.46 -0.89
C MET A 216 2.43 -8.27 0.27
N PRO A 217 2.53 -9.07 1.33
CA PRO A 217 1.74 -8.86 2.54
C PRO A 217 2.22 -7.57 3.24
N TYR A 218 1.25 -6.74 3.61
CA TYR A 218 1.49 -5.54 4.41
C TYR A 218 0.35 -5.43 5.43
N GLU A 219 0.37 -6.35 6.37
CA GLU A 219 -0.63 -6.45 7.44
C GLU A 219 -0.64 -5.16 8.27
N GLY A 220 -1.84 -4.73 8.67
CA GLY A 220 -2.05 -3.48 9.40
C GLY A 220 -2.09 -2.24 8.51
N VAL A 221 -1.80 -2.34 7.21
CA VAL A 221 -1.97 -1.26 6.22
C VAL A 221 -3.08 -1.60 5.24
N PHE A 222 -2.98 -2.74 4.56
CA PHE A 222 -3.97 -3.20 3.57
C PHE A 222 -4.70 -4.45 4.06
N ARG A 223 -5.98 -4.58 3.69
CA ARG A 223 -6.84 -5.73 4.04
C ARG A 223 -6.46 -7.03 3.36
N ALA A 224 -5.74 -6.96 2.27
CA ALA A 224 -5.28 -8.12 1.52
C ALA A 224 -3.83 -7.89 1.05
N PRO A 225 -3.05 -8.96 0.86
CA PRO A 225 -1.76 -8.85 0.21
C PRO A 225 -1.90 -8.19 -1.18
N LEU A 226 -0.94 -7.34 -1.53
CA LEU A 226 -0.83 -6.81 -2.89
C LEU A 226 -0.39 -7.93 -3.82
N GLU A 227 -1.19 -8.24 -4.82
CA GLU A 227 -0.88 -9.24 -5.85
C GLU A 227 -0.18 -8.52 -7.01
N ILE A 228 1.15 -8.62 -7.05
CA ILE A 228 2.01 -7.96 -8.04
C ILE A 228 2.26 -8.89 -9.20
N GLU A 229 1.80 -8.56 -10.40
CA GLU A 229 2.12 -9.28 -11.63
C GLU A 229 3.57 -9.02 -12.02
N HIS A 230 3.95 -7.74 -12.07
CA HIS A 230 5.35 -7.32 -12.17
C HIS A 230 5.57 -5.99 -11.47
N GLY A 231 6.77 -5.80 -10.96
CA GLY A 231 7.23 -4.53 -10.41
C GLY A 231 8.69 -4.31 -10.73
N ALA A 232 9.05 -3.06 -11.05
CA ALA A 232 10.43 -2.65 -11.27
C ALA A 232 10.66 -1.26 -10.65
N ALA A 233 11.87 -1.04 -10.13
CA ALA A 233 12.29 0.25 -9.62
C ALA A 233 13.81 0.37 -9.62
N THR A 234 14.31 1.59 -9.76
CA THR A 234 15.71 1.94 -9.46
C THR A 234 15.74 2.82 -8.22
N LEU A 235 16.37 2.33 -7.16
CA LEU A 235 16.58 3.06 -5.92
C LEU A 235 17.99 3.62 -5.89
N VAL A 236 18.14 4.90 -5.59
CA VAL A 236 19.45 5.56 -5.46
C VAL A 236 19.51 6.25 -4.10
N TRP A 237 20.50 5.91 -3.29
CA TRP A 237 20.66 6.55 -1.98
C TRP A 237 21.95 7.34 -1.87
N ARG A 238 21.92 8.34 -1.00
CA ARG A 238 23.07 9.15 -0.59
C ARG A 238 22.95 9.48 0.89
N LYS A 239 24.04 9.29 1.61
CA LYS A 239 24.20 9.69 3.01
C LYS A 239 25.43 10.55 3.14
N ASN A 240 25.28 11.71 3.73
CA ASN A 240 26.38 12.64 4.02
C ASN A 240 26.10 13.37 5.35
N ALA A 241 26.92 14.36 5.70
CA ALA A 241 26.75 15.15 6.92
C ALA A 241 25.42 15.93 6.99
N SER A 242 24.74 16.16 5.86
CA SER A 242 23.43 16.86 5.82
C SER A 242 22.25 15.91 6.07
N GLY A 243 22.45 14.60 5.99
CA GLY A 243 21.42 13.59 6.18
C GLY A 243 21.44 12.46 5.16
N PHE A 244 20.32 11.75 5.07
CA PHE A 244 20.10 10.61 4.18
C PHE A 244 19.02 10.96 3.14
N GLN A 245 19.29 10.63 1.88
CA GLN A 245 18.33 10.75 0.77
C GLN A 245 18.20 9.41 0.06
N LEU A 246 16.96 9.04 -0.27
CA LEU A 246 16.61 7.90 -1.09
C LEU A 246 15.70 8.36 -2.22
N ASP A 247 16.13 8.19 -3.45
CA ASP A 247 15.34 8.42 -4.67
C ASP A 247 14.90 7.08 -5.24
N GLY A 248 13.58 6.89 -5.42
CA GLY A 248 13.01 5.82 -6.23
C GLY A 248 12.66 6.38 -7.60
N LYS A 249 13.17 5.76 -8.65
CA LYS A 249 12.99 6.21 -10.03
C LYS A 249 12.46 5.09 -10.90
N ASN A 250 11.70 5.47 -11.91
CA ASN A 250 11.14 4.53 -12.88
C ASN A 250 10.39 3.39 -12.17
N LEU A 251 9.64 3.74 -11.11
CA LEU A 251 8.73 2.78 -10.52
C LEU A 251 7.68 2.43 -11.55
N ASP A 252 7.51 1.14 -11.79
CA ASP A 252 6.51 0.56 -12.67
C ASP A 252 5.99 -0.70 -11.98
N VAL A 253 4.75 -0.64 -11.50
CA VAL A 253 4.14 -1.71 -10.73
C VAL A 253 2.78 -2.02 -11.32
N LYS A 254 2.62 -3.23 -11.83
CA LYS A 254 1.34 -3.79 -12.23
C LYS A 254 0.88 -4.79 -11.20
N ALA A 255 -0.20 -4.45 -10.52
CA ALA A 255 -0.91 -5.33 -9.62
C ALA A 255 -2.17 -5.87 -10.30
N ARG A 256 -2.96 -6.71 -9.61
CA ARG A 256 -4.15 -7.40 -10.13
C ARG A 256 -5.09 -6.53 -10.99
N SER A 257 -5.39 -5.32 -10.56
CA SER A 257 -6.33 -4.42 -11.26
C SER A 257 -5.84 -2.98 -11.34
N VAL A 258 -4.62 -2.73 -10.85
CA VAL A 258 -4.01 -1.40 -10.80
C VAL A 258 -2.64 -1.44 -11.44
N TRP A 259 -2.35 -0.44 -12.25
CA TRP A 259 -1.02 -0.16 -12.75
C TRP A 259 -0.60 1.23 -12.24
N ALA A 260 0.55 1.32 -11.61
CA ALA A 260 1.11 2.55 -11.08
C ALA A 260 2.53 2.75 -11.60
N ALA A 261 2.84 3.95 -12.09
CA ALA A 261 4.18 4.33 -12.53
C ALA A 261 4.53 5.72 -12.02
N GLY A 262 5.76 5.91 -11.55
CA GLY A 262 6.16 7.19 -10.99
C GLY A 262 7.53 7.19 -10.33
N ASP A 263 7.76 8.23 -9.56
CA ASP A 263 8.99 8.44 -8.81
C ASP A 263 8.69 8.87 -7.37
N PHE A 264 9.61 8.61 -6.46
CA PHE A 264 9.55 9.16 -5.10
C PHE A 264 10.91 9.64 -4.63
N ARG A 265 10.90 10.53 -3.64
CA ARG A 265 12.08 10.96 -2.88
C ARG A 265 11.76 10.94 -1.39
N TYR A 266 12.58 10.26 -0.63
CA TYR A 266 12.63 10.36 0.83
C TYR A 266 13.89 11.10 1.23
N TYR A 267 13.76 12.08 2.11
CA TYR A 267 14.89 12.82 2.66
C TYR A 267 14.77 12.92 4.18
N GLN A 268 15.81 12.48 4.87
CA GLN A 268 15.96 12.58 6.32
C GLN A 268 17.14 13.49 6.61
N PRO A 269 16.92 14.77 6.97
CA PRO A 269 18.02 15.65 7.39
C PRO A 269 18.61 15.18 8.73
N GLU A 270 19.87 15.48 8.95
CA GLU A 270 20.51 15.21 10.24
C GLU A 270 19.84 16.05 11.34
N GLY A 271 19.28 15.39 12.37
CA GLY A 271 18.58 16.06 13.47
C GLY A 271 17.30 16.80 13.12
N GLY A 272 16.74 16.60 11.92
CA GLY A 272 15.50 17.22 11.46
C GLY A 272 14.41 16.22 11.13
N ASP A 273 13.23 16.73 10.74
CA ASP A 273 12.09 15.93 10.36
C ASP A 273 12.22 15.34 8.95
N PRO A 274 11.72 14.12 8.71
CA PRO A 274 11.73 13.49 7.40
C PRO A 274 10.79 14.21 6.43
N TRP A 275 11.13 14.14 5.15
CA TRP A 275 10.27 14.56 4.05
C TRP A 275 10.13 13.44 3.03
N LEU A 276 8.90 13.20 2.57
CA LEU A 276 8.57 12.25 1.51
C LEU A 276 7.86 13.00 0.39
N GLY A 277 8.33 12.83 -0.84
CA GLY A 277 7.64 13.27 -2.06
C GLY A 277 7.37 12.09 -2.96
N ILE A 278 6.14 11.97 -3.47
CA ILE A 278 5.74 10.95 -4.44
C ILE A 278 4.96 11.63 -5.56
N LEU A 279 5.25 11.25 -6.79
CA LEU A 279 4.46 11.59 -7.96
C LEU A 279 4.26 10.32 -8.79
N ALA A 280 3.02 9.89 -8.94
CA ALA A 280 2.70 8.70 -9.71
C ALA A 280 1.44 8.88 -10.56
N GLY A 281 1.46 8.30 -11.77
CA GLY A 281 0.28 8.02 -12.55
C GLY A 281 -0.27 6.65 -12.21
N ILE A 282 -1.59 6.52 -12.15
CA ILE A 282 -2.28 5.29 -11.79
C ILE A 282 -3.36 5.02 -12.84
N SER A 283 -3.53 3.76 -13.22
CA SER A 283 -4.68 3.28 -13.95
C SER A 283 -5.32 2.07 -13.28
N THR A 284 -6.61 1.92 -13.43
CA THR A 284 -7.34 0.74 -12.99
C THR A 284 -8.37 0.33 -14.03
N ASN A 285 -8.50 -0.98 -14.23
CA ASN A 285 -9.51 -1.58 -15.12
C ASN A 285 -10.69 -2.17 -14.36
N ASN A 286 -10.66 -2.16 -13.04
CA ASN A 286 -11.72 -2.66 -12.18
C ASN A 286 -11.79 -1.93 -10.85
N GLY A 287 -12.64 -0.92 -10.75
CA GLY A 287 -12.85 -0.16 -9.52
C GLY A 287 -13.37 -1.00 -8.35
N ALA A 288 -14.03 -2.13 -8.60
CA ALA A 288 -14.49 -3.01 -7.53
C ALA A 288 -13.35 -3.64 -6.71
N ASP A 289 -12.14 -3.65 -7.22
CA ASP A 289 -10.95 -4.13 -6.51
C ASP A 289 -10.25 -3.01 -5.69
N ALA A 290 -10.72 -1.76 -5.74
CA ALA A 290 -10.08 -0.61 -5.10
C ALA A 290 -9.88 -0.79 -3.59
N TRP A 291 -10.77 -1.55 -2.93
CA TRP A 291 -10.68 -1.87 -1.49
C TRP A 291 -9.35 -2.51 -1.08
N ARG A 292 -8.67 -3.19 -1.98
CA ARG A 292 -7.37 -3.84 -1.75
C ARG A 292 -6.25 -2.84 -1.51
N TYR A 293 -6.42 -1.61 -2.01
CA TYR A 293 -5.42 -0.55 -2.03
C TYR A 293 -5.72 0.59 -1.04
N PHE A 294 -6.83 0.48 -0.28
CA PHE A 294 -7.16 1.45 0.76
C PHE A 294 -6.35 1.18 2.03
N PRO A 295 -5.52 2.13 2.47
CA PRO A 295 -4.76 1.98 3.72
C PRO A 295 -5.68 2.22 4.93
N GLU A 296 -6.24 1.14 5.48
CA GLU A 296 -7.22 1.21 6.57
C GLU A 296 -6.71 1.93 7.82
N ASN A 297 -5.43 1.77 8.13
CA ASN A 297 -4.80 2.45 9.27
C ASN A 297 -4.75 3.97 9.13
N LEU A 298 -4.87 4.50 7.90
CA LEU A 298 -4.86 5.93 7.60
C LEU A 298 -6.27 6.49 7.38
N MET A 299 -7.13 5.73 6.71
CA MET A 299 -8.48 6.17 6.33
C MET A 299 -9.54 5.88 7.40
N GLY A 300 -9.26 4.96 8.32
CA GLY A 300 -10.25 4.44 9.27
C GLY A 300 -11.10 3.32 8.67
N LYS A 301 -11.52 2.41 9.56
CA LYS A 301 -12.29 1.21 9.17
C LYS A 301 -13.63 1.54 8.52
N GLU A 302 -14.36 2.49 9.08
CA GLU A 302 -15.71 2.88 8.67
C GLU A 302 -15.71 3.44 7.24
N LEU A 303 -14.75 4.31 6.92
CA LEU A 303 -14.61 4.85 5.56
C LEU A 303 -14.20 3.76 4.57
N VAL A 304 -13.27 2.88 4.92
CA VAL A 304 -12.85 1.78 4.05
C VAL A 304 -14.00 0.79 3.83
N ASP A 305 -14.79 0.47 4.86
CA ASP A 305 -15.99 -0.37 4.74
C ASP A 305 -17.02 0.28 3.79
N TYR A 306 -17.27 1.58 3.96
CA TYR A 306 -18.19 2.32 3.10
C TYR A 306 -17.72 2.31 1.64
N LEU A 307 -16.50 2.75 1.35
CA LEU A 307 -15.99 2.82 -0.03
C LEU A 307 -15.88 1.44 -0.69
N SER A 308 -15.51 0.41 0.08
CA SER A 308 -15.44 -0.97 -0.41
C SER A 308 -16.81 -1.52 -0.84
N GLY A 309 -17.87 -1.11 -0.17
CA GLY A 309 -19.25 -1.46 -0.54
C GLY A 309 -19.81 -0.57 -1.65
N ALA A 310 -19.43 0.70 -1.65
CA ALA A 310 -19.96 1.70 -2.57
C ALA A 310 -19.40 1.56 -3.99
N ILE A 311 -18.10 1.36 -4.15
CA ILE A 311 -17.44 1.25 -5.47
C ILE A 311 -17.54 -0.20 -5.95
N GLN A 312 -18.52 -0.47 -6.83
CA GLN A 312 -18.81 -1.82 -7.33
C GLN A 312 -18.29 -2.08 -8.74
N GLY A 313 -17.69 -1.08 -9.39
CA GLY A 313 -17.12 -1.17 -10.73
C GLY A 313 -16.64 0.17 -11.22
N GLY A 314 -16.05 0.17 -12.41
CA GLY A 314 -15.52 1.35 -13.07
C GLY A 314 -14.06 1.18 -13.45
N GLU A 315 -13.59 2.10 -14.28
CA GLU A 315 -12.22 2.13 -14.78
C GLU A 315 -11.66 3.56 -14.70
N ALA A 316 -10.36 3.70 -14.55
CA ALA A 316 -9.66 4.97 -14.60
C ALA A 316 -8.31 4.82 -15.31
N GLU A 317 -8.06 5.63 -16.33
CA GLU A 317 -6.82 5.58 -17.12
C GLU A 317 -5.77 6.59 -16.64
N ASN A 318 -6.21 7.73 -16.08
CA ASN A 318 -5.39 8.88 -15.78
C ASN A 318 -5.58 9.37 -14.34
N ALA A 319 -5.59 8.44 -13.38
CA ALA A 319 -5.53 8.81 -11.99
C ALA A 319 -4.11 9.24 -11.61
N THR A 320 -3.98 10.12 -10.62
CA THR A 320 -2.69 10.64 -10.16
C THR A 320 -2.58 10.55 -8.65
N LEU A 321 -1.37 10.31 -8.16
CA LEU A 321 -1.01 10.40 -6.75
C LEU A 321 0.08 11.46 -6.59
N VAL A 322 -0.17 12.42 -5.73
CA VAL A 322 0.81 13.40 -5.26
C VAL A 322 0.93 13.29 -3.74
N TYR A 323 2.13 13.17 -3.26
CA TYR A 323 2.44 13.22 -1.83
C TYR A 323 3.63 14.15 -1.62
N GLY A 324 3.56 15.07 -0.68
CA GLY A 324 4.65 15.99 -0.37
C GLY A 324 4.57 16.51 1.05
N GLY A 325 5.45 16.03 1.93
CA GLY A 325 5.47 16.49 3.31
C GLY A 325 6.16 15.55 4.29
N ASN A 326 6.09 15.91 5.56
CA ASN A 326 6.55 15.07 6.66
C ASN A 326 5.53 13.93 6.89
N PRO A 327 5.90 12.64 6.68
CA PRO A 327 4.97 11.52 6.81
C PRO A 327 4.42 11.33 8.24
N HIS A 328 5.10 11.86 9.27
CA HIS A 328 4.61 11.80 10.65
C HIS A 328 3.45 12.77 10.93
N LEU A 329 3.25 13.77 10.06
CA LEU A 329 2.16 14.76 10.17
C LEU A 329 0.93 14.40 9.33
N PHE A 330 1.00 13.29 8.55
CA PHE A 330 -0.18 12.82 7.80
C PHE A 330 -1.36 12.58 8.76
N PRO A 331 -2.60 12.97 8.43
CA PRO A 331 -3.10 13.42 7.12
C PRO A 331 -3.08 14.93 6.87
N TYR A 332 -2.17 15.68 7.49
CA TYR A 332 -1.96 17.12 7.25
C TYR A 332 -3.17 17.99 7.58
N LEU A 333 -3.72 17.81 8.79
CA LEU A 333 -4.94 18.50 9.28
C LEU A 333 -4.88 20.03 9.20
N HIS A 334 -3.66 20.59 9.15
CA HIS A 334 -3.43 22.03 9.07
C HIS A 334 -2.70 22.44 7.78
N ASN A 335 -2.72 21.58 6.75
CA ASN A 335 -2.05 21.79 5.46
C ASN A 335 -0.52 21.92 5.54
N GLU A 336 0.11 21.20 6.49
CA GLU A 336 1.56 21.14 6.64
C GLU A 336 2.25 20.34 5.52
N GLY A 337 1.47 19.60 4.76
CA GLY A 337 1.86 18.84 3.59
C GLY A 337 0.70 18.67 2.62
N GLN A 338 0.93 17.92 1.57
CA GLN A 338 -0.06 17.61 0.55
C GLN A 338 -0.10 16.10 0.30
N PHE A 339 -1.28 15.54 0.40
CA PHE A 339 -1.62 14.22 -0.13
C PHE A 339 -2.83 14.38 -1.03
N GLU A 340 -2.73 13.95 -2.27
CA GLU A 340 -3.83 14.01 -3.22
C GLU A 340 -3.84 12.76 -4.10
N VAL A 341 -4.99 12.10 -4.17
CA VAL A 341 -5.24 11.01 -5.12
C VAL A 341 -6.47 11.40 -5.95
N TYR A 342 -6.22 11.81 -7.17
CA TYR A 342 -7.27 12.19 -8.12
C TYR A 342 -7.61 11.02 -9.04
N VAL A 343 -8.86 10.58 -9.05
CA VAL A 343 -9.34 9.42 -9.82
C VAL A 343 -10.53 9.81 -10.70
N PRO A 344 -10.35 10.04 -12.01
CA PRO A 344 -11.44 10.25 -12.96
C PRO A 344 -12.07 8.90 -13.34
N LEU A 345 -12.97 8.39 -12.49
CA LEU A 345 -13.61 7.09 -12.66
C LEU A 345 -14.69 7.15 -13.73
N ARG A 346 -14.67 6.22 -14.68
CA ARG A 346 -15.62 6.10 -15.79
C ARG A 346 -16.38 4.79 -15.72
N ASN A 347 -17.59 4.78 -16.29
CA ASN A 347 -18.47 3.58 -16.31
C ASN A 347 -18.64 2.97 -14.92
N ALA A 348 -18.63 3.80 -13.89
CA ALA A 348 -18.69 3.33 -12.53
C ALA A 348 -20.08 2.79 -12.18
N LYS A 349 -20.09 1.76 -11.34
CA LYS A 349 -21.23 1.35 -10.55
C LYS A 349 -20.99 1.73 -9.10
N PHE A 350 -21.84 2.61 -8.58
CA PHE A 350 -21.67 3.20 -7.26
C PHE A 350 -22.93 3.07 -6.41
N ALA A 351 -22.88 2.29 -5.34
CA ALA A 351 -23.95 2.09 -4.38
C ALA A 351 -23.73 3.00 -3.17
N PHE A 352 -24.25 4.21 -3.20
CA PHE A 352 -23.99 5.22 -2.16
C PHE A 352 -24.65 4.91 -0.81
N GLN A 353 -25.70 4.08 -0.78
CA GLN A 353 -26.42 3.72 0.44
C GLN A 353 -27.08 2.35 0.30
N PRO A 354 -27.03 1.46 1.32
CA PRO A 354 -27.79 0.23 1.34
C PRO A 354 -29.31 0.48 1.19
N GLY A 355 -29.97 -0.31 0.34
CA GLY A 355 -31.40 -0.18 0.06
C GLY A 355 -31.77 0.91 -0.95
N TRP A 356 -30.79 1.64 -1.49
CA TRP A 356 -30.98 2.56 -2.63
C TRP A 356 -30.43 1.93 -3.91
N PRO A 357 -31.06 2.16 -5.08
CA PRO A 357 -30.54 1.69 -6.35
C PRO A 357 -29.13 2.21 -6.60
N ALA A 358 -28.23 1.34 -7.03
CA ALA A 358 -26.89 1.75 -7.40
C ALA A 358 -26.94 2.66 -8.65
N LEU A 359 -26.07 3.66 -8.68
CA LEU A 359 -25.82 4.48 -9.86
C LEU A 359 -24.99 3.66 -10.84
N GLU A 360 -25.44 3.55 -12.09
CA GLU A 360 -24.75 2.79 -13.14
C GLU A 360 -24.28 3.72 -14.26
N ASN A 361 -23.24 3.30 -14.98
CA ASN A 361 -22.60 4.08 -16.04
C ASN A 361 -22.21 5.50 -15.60
N LEU A 362 -21.80 5.62 -14.34
CA LEU A 362 -21.46 6.88 -13.71
C LEU A 362 -20.06 7.32 -14.12
N ASN A 363 -19.92 8.55 -14.60
CA ASN A 363 -18.64 9.21 -14.74
C ASN A 363 -18.48 10.18 -13.56
N ILE A 364 -17.56 9.87 -12.68
CA ILE A 364 -17.34 10.60 -11.43
C ILE A 364 -15.85 10.80 -11.19
N THR A 365 -15.46 11.98 -10.78
CA THR A 365 -14.12 12.21 -10.25
C THR A 365 -14.13 12.03 -8.73
N LEU A 366 -13.16 11.28 -8.22
CA LEU A 366 -12.88 11.18 -6.78
C LEU A 366 -11.56 11.89 -6.53
N ASP A 367 -11.56 12.83 -5.62
CA ASP A 367 -10.41 13.63 -5.25
C ASP A 367 -10.18 13.53 -3.74
N PHE A 368 -9.29 12.61 -3.35
CA PHE A 368 -8.87 12.42 -1.98
C PHE A 368 -7.81 13.46 -1.66
N ILE A 369 -8.12 14.41 -0.81
CA ILE A 369 -7.18 15.47 -0.41
C ILE A 369 -7.01 15.44 1.10
N ASN A 370 -5.79 15.16 1.56
CA ASN A 370 -5.43 15.09 2.97
C ASN A 370 -6.38 14.17 3.75
N ASP A 371 -7.23 14.70 4.57
CA ASP A 371 -8.20 13.99 5.42
C ASP A 371 -9.63 14.00 4.89
N GLY A 372 -9.85 14.37 3.63
CA GLY A 372 -11.16 14.46 3.02
C GLY A 372 -11.27 13.81 1.64
N LEU A 373 -12.51 13.72 1.14
CA LEU A 373 -12.82 13.20 -0.20
C LEU A 373 -13.87 14.11 -0.86
N TRP A 374 -13.56 14.60 -2.05
CA TRP A 374 -14.47 15.39 -2.89
C TRP A 374 -14.77 14.60 -4.15
N MET A 375 -16.05 14.46 -4.45
CA MET A 375 -16.51 13.75 -5.63
C MET A 375 -17.40 14.66 -6.47
N LYS A 376 -17.29 14.58 -7.80
CA LYS A 376 -18.06 15.37 -8.75
C LYS A 376 -18.49 14.53 -9.94
N SER A 377 -19.72 14.73 -10.37
CA SER A 377 -20.25 14.19 -11.62
C SER A 377 -21.14 15.22 -12.29
N ASP A 378 -20.96 15.41 -13.60
CA ASP A 378 -21.77 16.37 -14.37
C ASP A 378 -23.21 15.86 -14.54
N GLU A 379 -23.36 14.56 -14.73
CA GLU A 379 -24.68 13.94 -14.94
C GLU A 379 -24.72 12.52 -14.32
N VAL A 380 -25.86 12.22 -13.69
CA VAL A 380 -26.18 10.90 -13.14
C VAL A 380 -27.61 10.52 -13.46
N LYS A 381 -27.87 9.24 -13.73
CA LYS A 381 -29.22 8.72 -13.96
C LYS A 381 -29.78 8.11 -12.69
N LEU A 382 -30.99 8.53 -12.33
CA LEU A 382 -31.74 8.08 -11.16
C LEU A 382 -33.08 7.52 -11.65
N GLY A 383 -33.08 6.32 -12.22
CA GLY A 383 -34.23 5.78 -12.91
C GLY A 383 -34.63 6.66 -14.11
N GLY A 384 -35.87 7.19 -14.09
CA GLY A 384 -36.37 8.07 -15.15
C GLY A 384 -36.03 9.56 -15.00
N VAL A 385 -35.31 9.95 -13.94
CA VAL A 385 -34.88 11.34 -13.73
C VAL A 385 -33.38 11.47 -13.87
N THR A 386 -32.90 12.71 -14.09
CA THR A 386 -31.48 13.02 -14.28
C THR A 386 -31.03 13.96 -13.18
N GLY A 387 -29.95 13.59 -12.50
CA GLY A 387 -29.20 14.48 -11.61
C GLY A 387 -28.09 15.18 -12.40
N ARG A 388 -27.85 16.45 -12.12
CA ARG A 388 -26.76 17.25 -12.69
C ARG A 388 -25.99 17.98 -11.60
N ASN A 389 -24.76 18.36 -11.92
CA ASN A 389 -23.87 19.09 -11.00
C ASN A 389 -23.76 18.36 -9.65
N LEU A 390 -23.72 17.03 -9.66
CA LEU A 390 -23.61 16.24 -8.43
C LEU A 390 -22.26 16.56 -7.78
N THR A 391 -22.32 16.92 -6.52
CA THR A 391 -21.17 17.00 -5.61
C THR A 391 -21.42 16.10 -4.41
N ALA A 392 -20.41 15.34 -4.03
CA ALA A 392 -20.47 14.47 -2.87
C ALA A 392 -19.17 14.62 -2.07
N ILE A 393 -19.28 14.97 -0.80
CA ILE A 393 -18.14 15.42 0.01
C ILE A 393 -18.11 14.65 1.32
N ILE A 394 -16.93 14.11 1.64
CA ILE A 394 -16.55 13.71 3.00
C ILE A 394 -15.56 14.76 3.49
N PRO A 395 -16.00 15.77 4.27
CA PRO A 395 -15.18 16.94 4.54
C PRO A 395 -13.91 16.64 5.34
N ASP A 396 -14.03 15.64 6.20
CA ASP A 396 -12.98 15.14 7.05
C ASP A 396 -13.37 13.71 7.48
N TYR A 397 -12.42 12.79 7.45
CA TYR A 397 -12.70 11.38 7.73
C TYR A 397 -13.21 11.13 9.15
N SER A 398 -12.86 11.98 10.10
CA SER A 398 -13.31 11.87 11.49
C SER A 398 -14.79 12.17 11.69
N LYS A 399 -15.45 12.82 10.73
CA LYS A 399 -16.90 13.13 10.80
C LYS A 399 -17.78 11.98 10.32
N GLU A 400 -17.19 10.97 9.69
CA GLU A 400 -17.84 9.73 9.31
C GLU A 400 -19.19 9.94 8.61
N LYS A 401 -19.26 10.93 7.70
CA LYS A 401 -20.45 11.22 6.92
C LYS A 401 -20.18 11.69 5.50
N LEU A 402 -21.10 11.40 4.60
CA LEU A 402 -21.13 11.85 3.22
C LEU A 402 -22.27 12.86 3.00
N LEU A 403 -21.91 14.02 2.46
CA LEU A 403 -22.85 15.07 2.05
C LEU A 403 -22.98 15.05 0.53
N ILE A 404 -24.19 14.94 0.00
CA ILE A 404 -24.46 14.95 -1.44
C ILE A 404 -25.42 16.09 -1.79
N ASP A 405 -25.05 16.86 -2.81
CA ASP A 405 -25.90 17.86 -3.45
C ASP A 405 -26.04 17.57 -4.95
N SER A 406 -27.25 17.73 -5.50
CA SER A 406 -27.50 17.57 -6.94
C SER A 406 -28.73 18.35 -7.39
N ASP A 407 -28.69 18.86 -8.62
CA ASP A 407 -29.84 19.40 -9.32
C ASP A 407 -30.55 18.25 -10.03
N ILE A 408 -31.81 18.01 -9.73
CA ILE A 408 -32.62 16.90 -10.28
C ILE A 408 -33.61 17.47 -11.31
N SER A 409 -33.74 16.83 -12.44
CA SER A 409 -34.73 17.18 -13.47
C SER A 409 -35.29 15.95 -14.17
N GLY A 410 -36.57 16.02 -14.56
CA GLY A 410 -37.21 14.96 -15.32
C GLY A 410 -38.72 14.93 -15.15
N PRO A 411 -39.42 13.96 -15.77
CA PRO A 411 -40.85 13.83 -15.65
C PRO A 411 -41.28 13.58 -14.19
N GLY A 412 -42.25 14.34 -13.67
CA GLY A 412 -42.76 14.15 -12.31
C GLY A 412 -43.32 12.72 -12.10
N SER A 413 -43.85 12.10 -13.16
CA SER A 413 -44.30 10.70 -13.14
C SER A 413 -43.18 9.67 -12.93
N ALA A 414 -41.95 10.01 -13.18
CA ALA A 414 -40.78 9.12 -13.01
C ALA A 414 -40.20 9.17 -11.57
N VAL A 415 -40.54 10.19 -10.78
CA VAL A 415 -40.01 10.38 -9.43
C VAL A 415 -40.52 9.31 -8.46
N GLY A 416 -41.84 9.05 -8.45
CA GLY A 416 -42.46 8.04 -7.58
C GLY A 416 -41.89 6.64 -7.75
N PRO A 417 -41.78 6.11 -9.00
CA PRO A 417 -41.19 4.80 -9.26
C PRO A 417 -39.78 4.61 -8.73
N TYR A 418 -38.95 5.63 -8.79
CA TYR A 418 -37.60 5.56 -8.22
C TYR A 418 -37.65 5.31 -6.71
N PHE A 419 -38.49 6.05 -5.96
CA PHE A 419 -38.58 5.93 -4.50
C PHE A 419 -39.24 4.61 -4.03
N LYS A 420 -39.95 3.88 -4.90
CA LYS A 420 -40.46 2.53 -4.57
C LYS A 420 -39.36 1.50 -4.30
N GLU A 421 -38.20 1.72 -4.87
CA GLU A 421 -37.01 0.86 -4.71
C GLU A 421 -36.08 1.35 -3.58
N THR A 422 -36.52 2.31 -2.76
CA THR A 422 -35.75 2.90 -1.68
C THR A 422 -36.41 2.69 -0.32
N PRO A 423 -35.72 2.98 0.80
CA PRO A 423 -36.32 2.99 2.14
C PRO A 423 -37.47 3.98 2.31
N LEU A 424 -37.67 4.90 1.36
CA LEU A 424 -38.76 5.89 1.38
C LEU A 424 -40.05 5.39 0.67
N LYS A 425 -40.16 4.10 0.36
CA LYS A 425 -41.31 3.53 -0.33
C LYS A 425 -42.65 3.73 0.40
N ASP A 426 -42.66 3.59 1.72
CA ASP A 426 -43.85 3.67 2.56
C ASP A 426 -44.18 5.11 3.01
N SER A 427 -43.33 6.09 2.66
CA SER A 427 -43.55 7.50 2.96
C SER A 427 -43.64 8.36 1.68
N LEU A 428 -42.52 8.82 1.15
CA LEU A 428 -42.49 9.72 -0.01
C LEU A 428 -43.12 9.05 -1.27
N SER A 429 -42.79 7.78 -1.54
CA SER A 429 -43.40 7.09 -2.69
C SER A 429 -44.90 6.92 -2.54
N ALA A 430 -45.41 6.62 -1.34
CA ALA A 430 -46.82 6.53 -1.07
C ALA A 430 -47.55 7.87 -1.29
N ALA A 431 -46.92 8.99 -0.83
CA ALA A 431 -47.47 10.32 -1.09
C ALA A 431 -47.52 10.66 -2.58
N LEU A 432 -46.46 10.32 -3.35
CA LEU A 432 -46.42 10.54 -4.80
C LEU A 432 -47.36 9.61 -5.60
N ASP A 433 -47.75 8.49 -5.03
CA ASP A 433 -48.81 7.64 -5.62
C ASP A 433 -50.19 8.27 -5.48
N GLU A 434 -50.48 9.00 -4.40
CA GLU A 434 -51.73 9.69 -4.16
C GLU A 434 -51.80 11.10 -4.80
N LEU A 435 -50.62 11.78 -4.84
CA LEU A 435 -50.46 13.11 -5.41
C LEU A 435 -49.53 13.01 -6.64
N GLN A 436 -50.09 12.70 -7.81
CA GLN A 436 -49.31 12.46 -9.01
C GLN A 436 -49.05 13.74 -9.78
N ILE A 437 -47.79 14.13 -9.87
CA ILE A 437 -47.32 15.29 -10.59
C ILE A 437 -47.04 14.90 -12.05
N GLY A 438 -47.72 15.55 -13.00
CA GLY A 438 -47.44 15.46 -14.42
C GLY A 438 -46.63 16.63 -14.93
N GLY A 439 -45.97 16.44 -16.07
CA GLY A 439 -44.99 17.42 -16.61
C GLY A 439 -43.64 17.30 -15.98
N ASP A 440 -42.69 18.10 -16.43
CA ASP A 440 -41.30 18.09 -15.93
C ASP A 440 -41.21 18.82 -14.60
N VAL A 441 -40.39 18.27 -13.70
CA VAL A 441 -40.05 18.85 -12.40
C VAL A 441 -38.57 19.15 -12.32
N ASN A 442 -38.23 20.22 -11.62
CA ASN A 442 -36.86 20.57 -11.25
C ASN A 442 -36.76 20.58 -9.74
N ALA A 443 -35.74 19.97 -9.20
CA ALA A 443 -35.53 19.90 -7.75
C ALA A 443 -34.06 20.10 -7.43
N ARG A 444 -33.78 20.56 -6.21
CA ARG A 444 -32.47 20.48 -5.58
C ARG A 444 -32.53 19.45 -4.46
N LEU A 445 -31.64 18.47 -4.55
CA LEU A 445 -31.54 17.37 -3.58
C LEU A 445 -30.33 17.57 -2.70
N HIS A 446 -30.50 17.39 -1.39
CA HIS A 446 -29.43 17.31 -0.42
C HIS A 446 -29.58 16.02 0.40
N LEU A 447 -28.49 15.23 0.51
CA LEU A 447 -28.41 14.03 1.34
C LEU A 447 -27.31 14.21 2.40
N ASP A 448 -27.60 13.84 3.65
CA ASP A 448 -26.61 13.66 4.71
C ASP A 448 -26.64 12.19 5.12
N ILE A 449 -25.56 11.48 4.84
CA ILE A 449 -25.43 10.02 4.98
C ILE A 449 -24.36 9.73 6.04
N PRO A 450 -24.73 9.42 7.29
CA PRO A 450 -23.80 8.98 8.32
C PRO A 450 -23.31 7.56 8.05
N PHE A 451 -22.03 7.27 8.36
CA PHE A 451 -21.44 5.92 8.19
C PHE A 451 -21.67 5.02 9.41
N ASN A 452 -22.00 5.59 10.57
CA ASN A 452 -22.22 4.88 11.83
C ASN A 452 -23.53 4.08 11.89
N GLY A 453 -24.33 4.06 10.80
CA GLY A 453 -25.61 3.38 10.72
C GLY A 453 -26.81 4.21 11.16
N ASP A 454 -26.63 5.48 11.51
CA ASP A 454 -27.73 6.42 11.74
C ASP A 454 -28.55 6.66 10.45
N MET A 455 -29.74 7.19 10.61
CA MET A 455 -30.63 7.41 9.47
C MET A 455 -30.10 8.49 8.53
N THR A 456 -30.05 8.18 7.24
CA THR A 456 -29.84 9.16 6.18
C THR A 456 -30.93 10.23 6.18
N THR A 457 -30.53 11.48 6.07
CA THR A 457 -31.48 12.59 5.87
C THR A 457 -31.45 13.01 4.40
N ALA A 458 -32.63 12.94 3.76
CA ALA A 458 -32.86 13.46 2.41
C ALA A 458 -33.73 14.70 2.49
N SER A 459 -33.28 15.81 1.94
CA SER A 459 -34.03 17.07 1.93
C SER A 459 -33.87 17.79 0.59
N GLY A 460 -34.77 18.71 0.31
CA GLY A 460 -34.67 19.50 -0.90
C GLY A 460 -35.91 20.35 -1.20
N ASP A 461 -35.80 21.03 -2.33
CA ASP A 461 -36.83 21.91 -2.86
C ASP A 461 -37.21 21.48 -4.28
N VAL A 462 -38.48 21.45 -4.56
CA VAL A 462 -39.04 21.13 -5.88
C VAL A 462 -39.71 22.38 -6.47
N GLN A 463 -39.32 22.74 -7.69
CA GLN A 463 -39.91 23.83 -8.44
C GLN A 463 -40.87 23.25 -9.49
N LEU A 464 -42.11 23.75 -9.46
CA LEU A 464 -43.16 23.41 -10.41
C LEU A 464 -43.42 24.57 -11.37
N HIS A 465 -43.64 24.27 -12.65
CA HIS A 465 -43.96 25.27 -13.66
C HIS A 465 -44.96 24.68 -14.68
N ASN A 466 -46.22 25.13 -14.61
CA ASN A 466 -47.32 24.65 -15.43
C ASN A 466 -47.54 23.11 -15.38
N ASN A 467 -47.25 22.52 -14.25
CA ASN A 467 -47.45 21.09 -14.03
C ASN A 467 -48.95 20.75 -13.88
N THR A 468 -49.26 19.47 -13.95
CA THR A 468 -50.57 18.95 -13.51
C THR A 468 -50.40 18.21 -12.18
N LEU A 469 -51.44 18.22 -11.35
CA LEU A 469 -51.51 17.44 -10.13
C LEU A 469 -52.82 16.64 -10.07
N LEU A 470 -52.71 15.33 -10.22
CA LEU A 470 -53.81 14.43 -9.97
C LEU A 470 -53.88 14.09 -8.49
N ILE A 471 -54.96 14.45 -7.83
CA ILE A 471 -55.28 14.09 -6.45
C ILE A 471 -56.19 12.88 -6.50
N LYS A 472 -55.63 11.69 -6.38
CA LYS A 472 -56.38 10.42 -6.55
C LYS A 472 -57.58 10.27 -5.62
N PRO A 473 -57.47 10.57 -4.31
CA PRO A 473 -58.61 10.46 -3.41
C PRO A 473 -59.81 11.30 -3.81
N LEU A 474 -59.59 12.41 -4.50
CA LEU A 474 -60.61 13.29 -5.01
C LEU A 474 -61.01 13.01 -6.47
N SER A 475 -60.31 12.08 -7.14
CA SER A 475 -60.41 11.83 -8.58
C SER A 475 -60.39 13.13 -9.40
N SER A 476 -59.57 14.09 -8.99
CA SER A 476 -59.55 15.44 -9.56
C SER A 476 -58.15 15.88 -9.96
N THR A 477 -58.08 16.64 -11.05
CA THR A 477 -56.81 17.15 -11.58
C THR A 477 -56.77 18.67 -11.50
N LEU A 478 -55.73 19.17 -10.95
CA LEU A 478 -55.34 20.58 -11.02
C LEU A 478 -54.43 20.78 -12.22
N ASN A 479 -54.63 21.88 -12.95
CA ASN A 479 -53.79 22.27 -14.07
C ASN A 479 -53.01 23.53 -13.77
N ASN A 480 -51.97 23.83 -14.58
CA ASN A 480 -51.14 25.01 -14.48
C ASN A 480 -50.54 25.20 -13.09
N LEU A 481 -50.24 24.09 -12.39
CA LEU A 481 -49.66 24.11 -11.07
C LEU A 481 -48.26 24.75 -11.10
N THR A 482 -48.09 25.83 -10.38
CA THR A 482 -46.85 26.62 -10.39
C THR A 482 -46.52 27.09 -8.97
N GLY A 483 -45.27 26.94 -8.60
CA GLY A 483 -44.73 27.32 -7.29
C GLY A 483 -43.69 26.36 -6.78
N LYS A 484 -43.47 26.34 -5.46
CA LYS A 484 -42.38 25.60 -4.81
C LYS A 484 -42.88 24.81 -3.61
N PHE A 485 -42.35 23.61 -3.44
CA PHE A 485 -42.49 22.88 -2.20
C PHE A 485 -41.16 22.30 -1.74
N SER A 486 -41.05 22.01 -0.46
CA SER A 486 -39.89 21.39 0.16
C SER A 486 -40.22 19.99 0.67
N PHE A 487 -39.20 19.18 0.82
CA PHE A 487 -39.29 17.88 1.48
C PHE A 487 -38.15 17.66 2.47
N VAL A 488 -38.42 16.89 3.52
CA VAL A 488 -37.43 16.35 4.45
C VAL A 488 -37.81 14.90 4.70
N ASN A 489 -36.97 13.99 4.26
CA ASN A 489 -37.25 12.55 4.21
C ASN A 489 -38.55 12.27 3.44
N GLY A 490 -39.59 11.77 4.12
CA GLY A 490 -40.88 11.55 3.53
C GLY A 490 -41.90 12.69 3.69
N ASP A 491 -41.55 13.74 4.47
CA ASP A 491 -42.47 14.82 4.76
C ASP A 491 -42.37 15.93 3.72
N LEU A 492 -43.55 16.30 3.15
CA LEU A 492 -43.66 17.33 2.12
C LEU A 492 -44.36 18.56 2.72
N LYS A 493 -43.94 19.74 2.31
CA LYS A 493 -44.53 21.01 2.71
C LYS A 493 -44.50 22.00 1.55
N SER A 494 -45.64 22.58 1.20
CA SER A 494 -45.73 23.67 0.24
C SER A 494 -46.10 25.00 0.88
N GLU A 495 -45.66 26.10 0.27
CA GLU A 495 -46.35 27.38 0.34
C GLU A 495 -47.57 27.31 -0.61
N PRO A 496 -48.50 28.27 -0.53
CA PRO A 496 -49.64 28.29 -1.46
C PRO A 496 -49.17 28.31 -2.92
N LEU A 497 -49.41 27.24 -3.65
CA LEU A 497 -49.14 27.10 -5.06
C LEU A 497 -50.30 27.67 -5.88
N LYS A 498 -50.04 28.21 -7.05
CA LYS A 498 -51.04 28.66 -8.01
C LYS A 498 -51.44 27.48 -8.91
N ALA A 499 -52.74 27.28 -9.12
CA ALA A 499 -53.27 26.26 -9.98
C ALA A 499 -54.58 26.69 -10.63
N THR A 500 -55.09 25.88 -11.55
CA THR A 500 -56.43 26.01 -12.14
C THR A 500 -57.22 24.76 -11.87
N TRP A 501 -58.42 24.86 -11.27
CA TRP A 501 -59.35 23.79 -11.01
C TRP A 501 -60.69 24.11 -11.64
N PHE A 502 -61.23 23.23 -12.47
CA PHE A 502 -62.44 23.49 -13.27
C PHE A 502 -62.45 24.85 -13.97
N ASN A 503 -61.31 25.26 -14.56
CA ASN A 503 -61.07 26.53 -15.21
C ASN A 503 -61.16 27.77 -14.28
N GLN A 504 -61.15 27.59 -12.97
CA GLN A 504 -61.09 28.67 -11.98
C GLN A 504 -59.69 28.72 -11.35
N PRO A 505 -59.14 29.91 -11.13
CA PRO A 505 -57.87 30.04 -10.41
C PRO A 505 -58.05 29.64 -8.95
N VAL A 506 -57.14 28.84 -8.43
CA VAL A 506 -57.13 28.36 -7.04
C VAL A 506 -55.71 28.38 -6.48
N GLY A 507 -55.59 28.61 -5.19
CA GLY A 507 -54.42 28.34 -4.40
C GLY A 507 -54.48 26.93 -3.84
N ILE A 508 -53.37 26.24 -3.77
CA ILE A 508 -53.26 24.95 -3.10
C ILE A 508 -52.05 24.93 -2.20
N ASP A 509 -52.19 24.48 -0.96
CA ASP A 509 -51.08 24.03 -0.16
C ASP A 509 -51.25 22.58 0.26
N PHE A 510 -50.15 21.90 0.48
CA PHE A 510 -50.16 20.56 1.01
C PHE A 510 -49.08 20.38 2.07
N ASN A 511 -49.40 19.53 3.02
CA ASN A 511 -48.53 19.15 4.10
C ASN A 511 -48.69 17.65 4.37
N THR A 512 -47.58 16.96 4.43
CA THR A 512 -47.57 15.53 4.78
C THR A 512 -46.78 15.33 6.05
N LYS A 513 -47.09 14.32 6.82
CA LYS A 513 -46.36 13.96 8.02
C LYS A 513 -46.34 12.43 8.18
N THR A 514 -45.11 11.91 8.31
CA THR A 514 -44.88 10.50 8.63
C THR A 514 -45.16 10.26 10.11
N GLY A 515 -46.06 9.33 10.44
CA GLY A 515 -46.28 8.85 11.80
C GLY A 515 -45.71 7.45 12.01
N GLU A 516 -45.76 6.95 13.25
CA GLU A 516 -45.23 5.60 13.57
C GLU A 516 -45.96 4.46 12.83
N LYS A 517 -47.21 4.63 12.50
CA LYS A 517 -48.08 3.62 11.86
C LYS A 517 -48.90 4.16 10.69
N ASP A 518 -48.85 5.44 10.43
CA ASP A 518 -49.66 6.10 9.40
C ASP A 518 -48.85 7.22 8.72
N TYR A 519 -49.29 7.54 7.50
CA TYR A 519 -48.78 8.67 6.73
C TYR A 519 -49.95 9.61 6.46
N LYS A 520 -49.87 10.86 6.99
CA LYS A 520 -50.94 11.85 6.91
C LYS A 520 -50.67 12.84 5.79
N ILE A 521 -51.66 13.04 4.94
CA ILE A 521 -51.61 14.03 3.87
C ILE A 521 -52.71 15.06 4.12
N GLY A 522 -52.32 16.31 4.36
CA GLY A 522 -53.20 17.45 4.42
C GLY A 522 -53.16 18.25 3.12
N VAL A 523 -54.29 18.47 2.50
CA VAL A 523 -54.39 19.30 1.28
C VAL A 523 -55.42 20.38 1.54
N ASN A 524 -55.04 21.63 1.38
CA ASN A 524 -55.93 22.80 1.51
C ASN A 524 -56.11 23.43 0.14
N LEU A 525 -57.33 23.60 -0.29
CA LEU A 525 -57.67 24.35 -1.48
C LEU A 525 -58.18 25.73 -1.04
N LEU A 526 -57.56 26.76 -1.57
CA LEU A 526 -57.88 28.16 -1.29
C LEU A 526 -58.52 28.70 -2.58
N GLY A 527 -59.80 29.06 -2.52
CA GLY A 527 -60.48 29.78 -3.60
C GLY A 527 -60.56 31.27 -3.25
N ASP A 528 -60.50 32.10 -4.29
CA ASP A 528 -60.81 33.54 -4.13
C ASP A 528 -62.30 33.78 -3.97
#